data_b53d6bfda642f277edafb93ecbba0361
#
_entry.id   b53d6bfda642f277edafb93ecbba0361
#
_cell.length_a   1.000
_cell.length_b   1.000
_cell.length_c   1.000
_cell.angle_alpha   90.00
_cell.angle_beta   90.00
_cell.angle_gamma   90.00
#
_symmetry.space_group_name_H-M   'P 1'
#
loop_
_entity.id
_entity.type
_entity.pdbx_description
1 polymer ?
#
loop_
_entity_poly.entity_id
_entity_poly.type
_entity_poly.pdbx_seq_one_letter_code
_entity_poly.pdbx_strand_id
1 'polypeptide(L)'
;MAIFHYTVKIVGRSKGKSIISASAYLNGDVMKNEETGRISYYTSKREVVYTSLMMCENAPQEWQNVPAENIRRFQKSVRYKRADNKEAALEKFKLTFQKQRLWNEVLKTEKSADAQLGRSFEFSLPKEWSRQEQIDYTTEYIQKTFVDKGMCADWSIHDKGDRKSVV
;
A
#
# COMPACT_ATOMS: atom_id res chain seq x y z
N MET A 1 7.13 7.12 27.53
CA MET A 1 7.53 8.23 26.63
C MET A 1 7.60 7.68 25.23
N ALA A 2 6.77 8.16 24.30
CA ALA A 2 6.84 7.75 22.90
C ALA A 2 8.06 8.43 22.25
N ILE A 3 9.01 7.65 21.76
CA ILE A 3 10.12 8.18 20.96
C ILE A 3 9.56 8.51 19.59
N PHE A 4 9.53 9.78 19.24
CA PHE A 4 9.15 10.20 17.88
C PHE A 4 10.21 9.72 16.89
N HIS A 5 9.79 8.92 15.94
CA HIS A 5 10.63 8.45 14.84
C HIS A 5 9.99 8.91 13.53
N TYR A 6 10.77 9.55 12.67
CA TYR A 6 10.33 9.98 11.36
C TYR A 6 11.46 9.80 10.36
N THR A 7 11.21 9.02 9.33
CA THR A 7 12.19 8.73 8.27
C THR A 7 11.57 8.93 6.89
N VAL A 8 12.31 9.55 5.98
CA VAL A 8 11.93 9.72 4.59
C VAL A 8 12.98 9.05 3.70
N LYS A 9 12.53 8.23 2.75
CA LYS A 9 13.38 7.56 1.77
C LYS A 9 12.82 7.76 0.37
N ILE A 10 13.71 7.97 -0.60
CA ILE A 10 13.35 8.02 -2.02
C ILE A 10 13.45 6.60 -2.59
N VAL A 11 12.38 6.15 -3.26
CA VAL A 11 12.37 4.93 -4.07
C VAL A 11 12.62 5.36 -5.51
N GLY A 12 13.82 5.09 -6.02
CA GLY A 12 14.23 5.45 -7.38
C GLY A 12 14.59 4.22 -8.19
N ARG A 13 14.51 4.32 -9.53
CA ARG A 13 14.89 3.23 -10.44
C ARG A 13 16.35 2.82 -10.28
N SER A 14 17.26 3.80 -10.24
CA SER A 14 18.71 3.57 -10.13
C SER A 14 19.15 2.83 -8.87
N LYS A 15 18.32 2.82 -7.82
CA LYS A 15 18.65 2.20 -6.54
C LYS A 15 18.30 0.71 -6.45
N GLY A 16 17.86 0.08 -7.54
CA GLY A 16 17.54 -1.34 -7.62
C GLY A 16 16.38 -1.81 -6.73
N LYS A 17 15.69 -0.88 -6.06
CA LYS A 17 14.52 -1.20 -5.22
C LYS A 17 13.24 -1.12 -6.04
N SER A 18 12.51 -2.22 -6.10
CA SER A 18 11.20 -2.26 -6.74
C SER A 18 10.14 -1.57 -5.89
N ILE A 19 9.46 -0.55 -6.44
CA ILE A 19 8.32 0.11 -5.79
C ILE A 19 7.18 -0.89 -5.56
N ILE A 20 6.97 -1.83 -6.48
CA ILE A 20 5.99 -2.92 -6.34
C ILE A 20 6.34 -3.81 -5.14
N SER A 21 7.61 -4.18 -4.98
CA SER A 21 8.04 -4.99 -3.85
C SER A 21 7.91 -4.23 -2.53
N ALA A 22 8.17 -2.92 -2.52
CA ALA A 22 7.97 -2.09 -1.34
C ALA A 22 6.49 -2.02 -0.96
N SER A 23 5.59 -1.76 -1.91
CA SER A 23 4.14 -1.76 -1.67
C SER A 23 3.63 -3.12 -1.21
N ALA A 24 4.07 -4.22 -1.84
CA ALA A 24 3.71 -5.58 -1.42
C ALA A 24 4.14 -5.87 0.03
N TYR A 25 5.34 -5.41 0.41
CA TYR A 25 5.84 -5.51 1.79
C TYR A 25 4.99 -4.72 2.78
N LEU A 26 4.64 -3.47 2.45
CA LEU A 26 3.78 -2.63 3.28
C LEU A 26 2.42 -3.27 3.55
N ASN A 27 1.85 -3.88 2.54
CA ASN A 27 0.50 -4.45 2.58
C ASN A 27 0.44 -5.90 3.06
N GLY A 28 1.60 -6.56 3.22
CA GLY A 28 1.62 -7.99 3.55
C GLY A 28 0.86 -8.82 2.52
N ASP A 29 1.07 -8.57 1.23
CA ASP A 29 0.32 -9.24 0.16
C ASP A 29 1.21 -9.62 -1.04
N VAL A 30 0.59 -10.12 -2.10
CA VAL A 30 1.24 -10.53 -3.35
C VAL A 30 1.00 -9.49 -4.42
N MET A 31 2.08 -8.98 -5.03
CA MET A 31 1.99 -8.04 -6.14
C MET A 31 2.93 -8.41 -7.27
N LYS A 32 2.48 -8.19 -8.51
CA LYS A 32 3.25 -8.44 -9.73
C LYS A 32 3.76 -7.13 -10.33
N ASN A 33 5.04 -7.09 -10.62
CA ASN A 33 5.65 -6.07 -11.46
C ASN A 33 5.42 -6.46 -12.93
N GLU A 34 4.64 -5.68 -13.66
CA GLU A 34 4.29 -5.96 -15.05
C GLU A 34 5.45 -5.72 -16.02
N GLU A 35 6.36 -4.81 -15.68
CA GLU A 35 7.55 -4.50 -16.49
C GLU A 35 8.54 -5.66 -16.52
N THR A 36 8.77 -6.31 -15.37
CA THR A 36 9.76 -7.39 -15.22
C THR A 36 9.15 -8.77 -15.13
N GLY A 37 7.82 -8.88 -14.97
CA GLY A 37 7.12 -10.13 -14.68
C GLY A 37 7.34 -10.68 -13.26
N ARG A 38 8.18 -10.04 -12.44
CA ARG A 38 8.53 -10.50 -11.09
C ARG A 38 7.34 -10.38 -10.14
N ILE A 39 7.15 -11.41 -9.31
CA ILE A 39 6.11 -11.43 -8.28
C ILE A 39 6.78 -11.33 -6.90
N SER A 40 6.26 -10.43 -6.06
CA SER A 40 6.67 -10.25 -4.67
C SER A 40 5.64 -10.86 -3.73
N TYR A 41 6.09 -11.71 -2.80
CA TYR A 41 5.24 -12.46 -1.86
C TYR A 41 5.55 -12.06 -0.42
N TYR A 42 4.59 -11.44 0.27
CA TYR A 42 4.72 -11.03 1.68
C TYR A 42 3.51 -11.41 2.54
N THR A 43 2.78 -12.47 2.15
CA THR A 43 1.55 -12.92 2.82
C THR A 43 1.75 -13.45 4.24
N SER A 44 2.98 -13.76 4.62
CA SER A 44 3.32 -14.22 5.98
C SER A 44 3.44 -13.10 7.01
N LYS A 45 3.39 -11.82 6.58
CA LYS A 45 3.49 -10.66 7.48
C LYS A 45 2.20 -10.50 8.29
N ARG A 46 2.26 -10.84 9.58
CA ARG A 46 1.13 -10.71 10.51
C ARG A 46 1.06 -9.34 11.19
N GLU A 47 2.11 -8.54 11.10
CA GLU A 47 2.22 -7.23 11.73
C GLU A 47 1.42 -6.12 11.03
N VAL A 48 0.94 -6.35 9.80
CA VAL A 48 0.10 -5.39 9.07
C VAL A 48 -1.31 -5.46 9.63
N VAL A 49 -1.71 -4.43 10.36
CA VAL A 49 -3.02 -4.37 11.05
C VAL A 49 -4.03 -3.49 10.36
N TYR A 50 -3.56 -2.60 9.49
CA TYR A 50 -4.41 -1.75 8.65
C TYR A 50 -3.66 -1.38 7.38
N THR A 51 -4.38 -1.26 6.27
CA THR A 51 -3.83 -0.80 4.99
C THR A 51 -4.87 -0.03 4.20
N SER A 52 -4.43 1.01 3.51
CA SER A 52 -5.30 1.89 2.73
C SER A 52 -4.59 2.41 1.49
N LEU A 53 -5.37 2.91 0.55
CA LEU A 53 -4.93 3.63 -0.63
C LEU A 53 -5.79 4.89 -0.77
N MET A 54 -5.15 6.03 -0.81
CA MET A 54 -5.80 7.32 -1.00
C MET A 54 -5.38 7.89 -2.35
N MET A 55 -6.36 8.08 -3.24
CA MET A 55 -6.14 8.65 -4.57
C MET A 55 -6.34 10.16 -4.52
N CYS A 56 -5.48 10.92 -5.21
CA CYS A 56 -5.69 12.34 -5.40
C CYS A 56 -6.85 12.58 -6.38
N GLU A 57 -7.42 13.78 -6.36
CA GLU A 57 -8.58 14.17 -7.16
C GLU A 57 -8.38 13.95 -8.67
N ASN A 58 -7.16 14.21 -9.15
CA ASN A 58 -6.82 14.08 -10.57
C ASN A 58 -6.39 12.65 -10.96
N ALA A 59 -6.43 11.67 -10.04
CA ALA A 59 -6.10 10.29 -10.38
C ALA A 59 -7.14 9.71 -11.35
N PRO A 60 -6.71 9.02 -12.44
CA PRO A 60 -7.63 8.39 -13.36
C PRO A 60 -8.59 7.43 -12.65
N GLN A 61 -9.90 7.58 -12.88
CA GLN A 61 -10.92 6.71 -12.26
C GLN A 61 -10.68 5.22 -12.54
N GLU A 62 -10.13 4.90 -13.69
CA GLU A 62 -9.79 3.53 -14.08
C GLU A 62 -8.78 2.88 -13.12
N TRP A 63 -7.96 3.65 -12.40
CA TRP A 63 -7.03 3.09 -11.41
C TRP A 63 -7.76 2.55 -10.17
N GLN A 64 -8.95 3.05 -9.90
CA GLN A 64 -9.79 2.62 -8.78
C GLN A 64 -10.67 1.40 -9.16
N ASN A 65 -10.87 1.16 -10.46
CA ASN A 65 -11.73 0.09 -10.92
C ASN A 65 -11.01 -1.27 -10.90
N VAL A 66 -11.68 -2.26 -10.34
CA VAL A 66 -11.26 -3.66 -10.42
C VAL A 66 -12.16 -4.37 -11.43
N PRO A 67 -11.62 -4.89 -12.56
CA PRO A 67 -12.45 -5.54 -13.57
C PRO A 67 -13.21 -6.74 -13.00
N ALA A 68 -14.47 -6.90 -13.39
CA ALA A 68 -15.34 -7.96 -12.90
C ALA A 68 -14.76 -9.37 -13.13
N GLU A 69 -14.01 -9.57 -14.22
CA GLU A 69 -13.32 -10.83 -14.50
C GLU A 69 -12.24 -11.16 -13.45
N ASN A 70 -11.48 -10.15 -12.98
CA ASN A 70 -10.47 -10.33 -11.93
C ASN A 70 -11.13 -10.70 -10.60
N ILE A 71 -12.27 -10.08 -10.28
CA ILE A 71 -13.06 -10.42 -9.10
C ILE A 71 -13.55 -11.87 -9.20
N ARG A 72 -14.14 -12.28 -10.32
CA ARG A 72 -14.61 -13.66 -10.53
C ARG A 72 -13.46 -14.67 -10.44
N ARG A 73 -12.30 -14.33 -11.03
CA ARG A 73 -11.10 -15.18 -10.95
C ARG A 73 -10.62 -15.35 -9.53
N PHE A 74 -10.57 -14.24 -8.75
CA PHE A 74 -10.21 -14.30 -7.33
C PHE A 74 -11.18 -15.15 -6.53
N GLN A 75 -12.50 -14.99 -6.73
CA GLN A 75 -13.54 -15.78 -6.05
C GLN A 75 -13.45 -17.29 -6.33
N LYS A 76 -12.87 -17.69 -7.46
CA LYS A 76 -12.58 -19.11 -7.78
C LYS A 76 -11.28 -19.61 -7.14
N SER A 77 -10.44 -18.73 -6.61
CA SER A 77 -9.14 -19.09 -6.05
C SER A 77 -9.25 -19.85 -4.72
N VAL A 78 -8.24 -20.65 -4.42
CA VAL A 78 -8.09 -21.33 -3.12
C VAL A 78 -8.05 -20.35 -1.97
N ARG A 79 -7.38 -19.19 -2.17
CA ARG A 79 -7.26 -18.13 -1.16
C ARG A 79 -8.64 -17.61 -0.73
N TYR A 80 -9.52 -17.30 -1.68
CA TYR A 80 -10.87 -16.85 -1.38
C TYR A 80 -11.71 -17.96 -0.74
N LYS A 81 -11.65 -19.19 -1.29
CA LYS A 81 -12.41 -20.34 -0.78
C LYS A 81 -12.09 -20.67 0.69
N ARG A 82 -10.82 -20.53 1.09
CA ARG A 82 -10.34 -20.80 2.47
C ARG A 82 -10.43 -19.59 3.41
N ALA A 83 -10.84 -18.43 2.94
CA ALA A 83 -10.97 -17.26 3.80
C ALA A 83 -12.14 -17.42 4.77
N ASP A 84 -11.90 -17.14 6.06
CA ASP A 84 -12.94 -17.17 7.10
C ASP A 84 -13.97 -16.07 6.87
N ASN A 85 -13.52 -14.86 6.49
CA ASN A 85 -14.37 -13.75 6.09
C ASN A 85 -14.20 -13.46 4.60
N LYS A 86 -15.20 -13.84 3.80
CA LYS A 86 -15.20 -13.69 2.33
C LYS A 86 -15.22 -12.22 1.89
N GLU A 87 -15.97 -11.38 2.60
CA GLU A 87 -16.09 -9.97 2.31
C GLU A 87 -14.76 -9.25 2.55
N ALA A 88 -14.17 -9.43 3.72
CA ALA A 88 -12.85 -8.87 4.03
C ALA A 88 -11.77 -9.35 3.06
N ALA A 89 -11.80 -10.62 2.63
CA ALA A 89 -10.86 -11.16 1.65
C ALA A 89 -11.03 -10.50 0.27
N LEU A 90 -12.28 -10.22 -0.13
CA LEU A 90 -12.58 -9.55 -1.39
C LEU A 90 -12.15 -8.08 -1.36
N GLU A 91 -12.43 -7.36 -0.27
CA GLU A 91 -12.01 -5.97 -0.12
C GLU A 91 -10.48 -5.84 -0.10
N LYS A 92 -9.79 -6.72 0.61
CA LYS A 92 -8.31 -6.79 0.58
C LYS A 92 -7.78 -7.06 -0.83
N PHE A 93 -8.41 -7.97 -1.57
CA PHE A 93 -8.02 -8.24 -2.96
C PHE A 93 -8.19 -7.01 -3.85
N LYS A 94 -9.34 -6.32 -3.77
CA LYS A 94 -9.60 -5.10 -4.54
C LYS A 94 -8.56 -4.02 -4.25
N LEU A 95 -8.29 -3.78 -2.96
CA LEU A 95 -7.30 -2.80 -2.53
C LEU A 95 -5.89 -3.15 -3.04
N THR A 96 -5.46 -4.41 -2.92
CA THR A 96 -4.17 -4.88 -3.43
C THR A 96 -4.07 -4.70 -4.95
N PHE A 97 -5.15 -5.00 -5.67
CA PHE A 97 -5.22 -4.83 -7.12
C PHE A 97 -5.05 -3.36 -7.52
N GLN A 98 -5.75 -2.44 -6.84
CA GLN A 98 -5.65 -1.00 -7.08
C GLN A 98 -4.24 -0.47 -6.80
N LYS A 99 -3.62 -0.87 -5.70
CA LYS A 99 -2.23 -0.52 -5.36
C LYS A 99 -1.24 -1.05 -6.40
N GLN A 100 -1.37 -2.31 -6.79
CA GLN A 100 -0.54 -2.90 -7.84
C GLN A 100 -0.68 -2.12 -9.16
N ARG A 101 -1.91 -1.73 -9.52
CA ARG A 101 -2.17 -0.94 -10.73
C ARG A 101 -1.51 0.43 -10.66
N LEU A 102 -1.73 1.18 -9.57
CA LEU A 102 -1.10 2.49 -9.36
C LEU A 102 0.41 2.42 -9.60
N TRP A 103 1.09 1.51 -8.91
CA TRP A 103 2.55 1.44 -8.98
C TRP A 103 3.08 0.90 -10.32
N ASN A 104 2.33 0.04 -11.02
CA ASN A 104 2.68 -0.34 -12.39
C ASN A 104 2.50 0.82 -13.38
N GLU A 105 1.47 1.66 -13.21
CA GLU A 105 1.30 2.86 -14.05
C GLU A 105 2.43 3.89 -13.80
N VAL A 106 2.86 4.08 -12.55
CA VAL A 106 4.05 4.89 -12.23
C VAL A 106 5.28 4.33 -12.96
N LEU A 107 5.51 3.02 -12.94
CA LEU A 107 6.63 2.40 -13.65
C LEU A 107 6.56 2.59 -15.17
N LYS A 108 5.36 2.56 -15.76
CA LYS A 108 5.15 2.78 -17.20
C LYS A 108 5.42 4.23 -17.61
N THR A 109 5.12 5.18 -16.73
CA THR A 109 5.26 6.61 -16.98
C THR A 109 6.69 7.09 -16.72
N GLU A 110 7.25 6.71 -15.59
CA GLU A 110 8.56 7.16 -15.11
C GLU A 110 9.69 6.25 -15.61
N LYS A 111 10.07 6.40 -16.88
CA LYS A 111 11.04 5.51 -17.57
C LYS A 111 12.50 5.91 -17.43
N SER A 112 12.79 7.15 -17.02
CA SER A 112 14.17 7.62 -16.85
C SER A 112 14.93 6.75 -15.83
N ALA A 113 16.21 6.46 -16.08
CA ALA A 113 17.05 5.72 -15.16
C ALA A 113 17.12 6.37 -13.76
N ASP A 114 17.04 7.70 -13.70
CA ASP A 114 17.09 8.48 -12.47
C ASP A 114 15.70 8.83 -11.90
N ALA A 115 14.64 8.28 -12.48
CA ALA A 115 13.27 8.57 -12.05
C ALA A 115 13.03 8.24 -10.56
N GLN A 116 12.42 9.19 -9.86
CA GLN A 116 11.90 8.98 -8.51
C GLN A 116 10.49 8.39 -8.61
N LEU A 117 10.37 7.10 -8.35
CA LEU A 117 9.11 6.36 -8.44
C LEU A 117 8.15 6.67 -7.29
N GLY A 118 8.69 7.04 -6.14
CA GLY A 118 7.90 7.37 -4.97
C GLY A 118 8.77 7.83 -3.80
N ARG A 119 8.10 8.27 -2.75
CA ARG A 119 8.73 8.60 -1.47
C ARG A 119 8.09 7.75 -0.38
N SER A 120 8.92 7.09 0.42
CA SER A 120 8.47 6.31 1.58
C SER A 120 8.68 7.15 2.83
N PHE A 121 7.61 7.23 3.63
CA PHE A 121 7.61 7.88 4.93
C PHE A 121 7.35 6.81 5.99
N GLU A 122 8.13 6.84 7.06
CA GLU A 122 7.93 5.96 8.22
C GLU A 122 7.92 6.81 9.48
N PHE A 123 6.87 6.71 10.29
CA PHE A 123 6.75 7.43 11.55
C PHE A 123 6.05 6.60 12.62
N SER A 124 6.39 6.89 13.88
CA SER A 124 5.79 6.21 15.03
C SER A 124 4.47 6.87 15.43
N LEU A 125 3.49 6.04 15.77
CA LEU A 125 2.23 6.49 16.35
C LEU A 125 2.26 6.38 17.87
N PRO A 126 1.57 7.28 18.61
CA PRO A 126 1.39 7.14 20.05
C PRO A 126 0.77 5.80 20.42
N LYS A 127 1.34 5.16 21.44
CA LYS A 127 0.84 3.87 21.94
C LYS A 127 -0.50 4.02 22.67
N GLU A 128 -0.75 5.19 23.20
CA GLU A 128 -1.93 5.56 23.95
C GLU A 128 -3.19 5.65 23.07
N TRP A 129 -3.01 5.86 21.77
CA TRP A 129 -4.12 5.94 20.84
C TRP A 129 -4.74 4.57 20.59
N SER A 130 -6.06 4.52 20.59
CA SER A 130 -6.83 3.38 20.09
C SER A 130 -6.54 3.14 18.62
N ARG A 131 -6.84 1.94 18.11
CA ARG A 131 -6.66 1.63 16.69
C ARG A 131 -7.44 2.59 15.79
N GLN A 132 -8.64 2.96 16.18
CA GLN A 132 -9.47 3.89 15.41
C GLN A 132 -8.85 5.29 15.37
N GLU A 133 -8.39 5.81 16.49
CA GLU A 133 -7.68 7.10 16.54
C GLU A 133 -6.41 7.09 15.67
N GLN A 134 -5.64 5.99 15.69
CA GLN A 134 -4.46 5.83 14.84
C GLN A 134 -4.84 5.92 13.35
N ILE A 135 -5.93 5.27 12.93
CA ILE A 135 -6.44 5.31 11.55
C ILE A 135 -6.91 6.71 11.19
N ASP A 136 -7.75 7.32 12.03
CA ASP A 136 -8.39 8.61 11.75
C ASP A 136 -7.36 9.74 11.65
N TYR A 137 -6.47 9.87 12.63
CA TYR A 137 -5.44 10.91 12.62
C TYR A 137 -4.42 10.70 11.50
N THR A 138 -4.05 9.45 11.20
CA THR A 138 -3.14 9.17 10.08
C THR A 138 -3.80 9.49 8.75
N THR A 139 -5.07 9.13 8.58
CA THR A 139 -5.85 9.45 7.37
C THR A 139 -5.93 10.95 7.17
N GLU A 140 -6.28 11.71 8.21
CA GLU A 140 -6.36 13.17 8.15
C GLU A 140 -5.00 13.80 7.81
N TYR A 141 -3.92 13.33 8.44
CA TYR A 141 -2.58 13.82 8.17
C TYR A 141 -2.17 13.56 6.71
N ILE A 142 -2.40 12.35 6.19
CA ILE A 142 -2.07 11.99 4.82
C ILE A 142 -2.92 12.79 3.83
N GLN A 143 -4.22 12.96 4.12
CA GLN A 143 -5.12 13.74 3.29
C GLN A 143 -4.61 15.17 3.11
N LYS A 144 -4.39 15.88 4.20
CA LYS A 144 -3.96 17.29 4.19
C LYS A 144 -2.55 17.49 3.68
N THR A 145 -1.65 16.55 3.98
CA THR A 145 -0.22 16.70 3.68
C THR A 145 0.11 16.33 2.24
N PHE A 146 -0.55 15.31 1.68
CA PHE A 146 -0.19 14.72 0.40
C PHE A 146 -1.35 14.72 -0.59
N VAL A 147 -2.52 14.19 -0.22
CA VAL A 147 -3.61 13.95 -1.17
C VAL A 147 -4.22 15.25 -1.69
N ASP A 148 -4.48 16.21 -0.82
CA ASP A 148 -4.98 17.55 -1.19
C ASP A 148 -3.99 18.34 -2.05
N LYS A 149 -2.73 17.90 -2.10
CA LYS A 149 -1.67 18.48 -2.96
C LYS A 149 -1.44 17.68 -4.25
N GLY A 150 -2.34 16.78 -4.60
CA GLY A 150 -2.31 16.04 -5.85
C GLY A 150 -1.46 14.77 -5.83
N MET A 151 -1.09 14.24 -4.65
CA MET A 151 -0.32 13.01 -4.51
C MET A 151 -1.21 11.84 -4.10
N CYS A 152 -1.03 10.67 -4.71
CA CYS A 152 -1.63 9.43 -4.22
C CYS A 152 -0.78 8.85 -3.08
N ALA A 153 -1.43 8.23 -2.10
CA ALA A 153 -0.76 7.66 -0.93
C ALA A 153 -1.18 6.20 -0.69
N ASP A 154 -0.20 5.32 -0.70
CA ASP A 154 -0.31 3.91 -0.32
C ASP A 154 0.30 3.75 1.08
N TRP A 155 -0.50 3.39 2.08
CA TRP A 155 -0.03 3.37 3.45
C TRP A 155 -0.61 2.23 4.29
N SER A 156 0.10 1.88 5.37
CA SER A 156 -0.26 0.79 6.25
C SER A 156 0.17 1.08 7.68
N ILE A 157 -0.56 0.54 8.65
CA ILE A 157 -0.16 0.52 10.06
C ILE A 157 0.40 -0.86 10.36
N HIS A 158 1.63 -0.89 10.90
CA HIS A 158 2.28 -2.10 11.37
C HIS A 158 2.32 -2.12 12.89
N ASP A 159 1.93 -3.24 13.47
CA ASP A 159 2.02 -3.47 14.91
C ASP A 159 3.06 -4.57 15.17
N LYS A 160 4.25 -4.16 15.59
CA LYS A 160 5.37 -5.06 15.91
C LYS A 160 5.45 -5.35 17.41
N GLY A 161 4.32 -5.29 18.12
CA GLY A 161 4.26 -5.42 19.57
C GLY A 161 4.68 -4.12 20.27
N ASP A 162 5.97 -3.96 20.57
CA ASP A 162 6.47 -2.76 21.27
C ASP A 162 6.61 -1.51 20.39
N ARG A 163 6.52 -1.66 19.06
CA ARG A 163 6.67 -0.54 18.10
C ARG A 163 5.50 -0.51 17.12
N LYS A 164 4.63 0.49 17.28
CA LYS A 164 3.61 0.80 16.28
C LYS A 164 4.20 1.83 15.31
N SER A 165 4.17 1.54 14.02
CA SER A 165 4.68 2.44 12.97
C SER A 165 3.76 2.46 11.77
N VAL A 166 3.66 3.64 11.14
CA VAL A 166 3.09 3.82 9.81
C VAL A 166 4.23 3.80 8.80
N VAL A 167 4.09 3.03 7.77
CA VAL A 167 5.09 2.88 6.71
C VAL A 167 4.43 3.18 5.37
#